data_94af6f8d17f2643e211dbe01250d879f
#
_entry.id   94af6f8d17f2643e211dbe01250d879f
#
_cell.length_a   1.000
_cell.length_b   1.000
_cell.length_c   1.000
_cell.angle_alpha   90.00
_cell.angle_beta   90.00
_cell.angle_gamma   90.00
#
_symmetry.space_group_name_H-M   'P 1'
#
loop_
_entity.id
_entity.type
_entity.pdbx_description
1 polymer ?
#
loop_
_entity_poly.entity_id
_entity_poly.type
_entity_poly.pdbx_seq_one_letter_code
_entity_poly.pdbx_strand_id
1 'polypeptide(L)'
;DEDETYVITGSVIGSYTSGTEDYLIKLQNQPYRYMQRPDKIYMPLDSSLTSIGGYFSRVMLNKQKGNFYVNAALGIISPGFEYNDLGSQWMADKINGHLVTGYRWYEPDDVFRNKSVYLGYSRTSDFEDNISRSGFYLNSNVQFLNYWGINFNTSYNFKSVSTTLTRGGPKLNIPSNI
;
A
#
# COMPACT_ATOMS: atom_id res chain seq x y z
N ASP A 1 -10.33 9.65 21.52
CA ASP A 1 -10.58 10.76 22.44
C ASP A 1 -12.11 10.99 22.59
N GLU A 2 -12.56 11.69 23.62
CA GLU A 2 -13.99 11.90 23.90
C GLU A 2 -14.71 12.62 22.75
N ASP A 3 -14.00 13.41 21.97
CA ASP A 3 -14.53 14.15 20.82
C ASP A 3 -14.48 13.36 19.50
N GLU A 4 -13.95 12.14 19.50
CA GLU A 4 -13.73 11.33 18.29
C GLU A 4 -12.96 12.08 17.18
N THR A 5 -12.06 12.97 17.58
CA THR A 5 -11.23 13.74 16.64
C THR A 5 -10.20 12.85 15.99
N TYR A 6 -9.63 11.91 16.76
CA TYR A 6 -8.66 10.93 16.27
C TYR A 6 -9.25 9.52 16.38
N VAL A 7 -9.17 8.75 15.29
CA VAL A 7 -9.61 7.36 15.24
C VAL A 7 -8.44 6.49 14.84
N ILE A 8 -8.19 5.45 15.66
CA ILE A 8 -7.24 4.40 15.35
C ILE A 8 -8.04 3.15 15.01
N THR A 9 -7.75 2.56 13.87
CA THR A 9 -8.29 1.26 13.46
C THR A 9 -7.17 0.26 13.26
N GLY A 10 -7.40 -0.99 13.65
CA GLY A 10 -6.45 -2.07 13.47
C GLY A 10 -7.14 -3.36 13.05
N SER A 11 -6.43 -4.17 12.27
CA SER A 11 -6.87 -5.51 11.89
C SER A 11 -5.68 -6.46 11.84
N VAL A 12 -5.91 -7.71 12.23
CA VAL A 12 -4.97 -8.82 12.10
C VAL A 12 -5.75 -10.03 11.62
N ILE A 13 -5.25 -10.68 10.57
CA ILE A 13 -5.85 -11.87 9.96
C ILE A 13 -4.75 -12.90 9.77
N GLY A 14 -5.00 -14.14 10.19
CA GLY A 14 -4.15 -15.29 9.88
C GLY A 14 -4.76 -16.13 8.77
N SER A 15 -3.92 -16.77 7.97
CA SER A 15 -4.33 -17.77 7.00
C SER A 15 -3.45 -19.02 7.11
N TYR A 16 -4.03 -20.16 6.82
CA TYR A 16 -3.33 -21.44 6.73
C TYR A 16 -3.96 -22.26 5.59
N THR A 17 -3.13 -22.66 4.65
CA THR A 17 -3.53 -23.45 3.48
C THR A 17 -2.72 -24.73 3.45
N SER A 18 -3.37 -25.87 3.24
CA SER A 18 -2.74 -27.19 3.06
C SER A 18 -3.24 -27.88 1.80
N GLY A 19 -2.41 -28.72 1.22
CA GLY A 19 -2.74 -29.44 0.00
C GLY A 19 -1.60 -30.33 -0.47
N THR A 20 -1.69 -30.81 -1.70
CA THR A 20 -0.61 -31.59 -2.31
C THR A 20 0.58 -30.69 -2.64
N GLU A 21 1.78 -31.28 -2.78
CA GLU A 21 2.99 -30.56 -3.21
C GLU A 21 2.74 -29.79 -4.52
N ASP A 22 2.13 -30.40 -5.51
CA ASP A 22 1.79 -29.77 -6.79
C ASP A 22 0.89 -28.52 -6.63
N TYR A 23 -0.07 -28.59 -5.71
CA TYR A 23 -0.92 -27.45 -5.42
C TYR A 23 -0.13 -26.32 -4.77
N LEU A 24 0.72 -26.65 -3.78
CA LEU A 24 1.55 -25.66 -3.09
C LEU A 24 2.61 -25.04 -4.01
N ILE A 25 3.19 -25.80 -4.95
CA ILE A 25 4.08 -25.28 -5.98
C ILE A 25 3.35 -24.25 -6.85
N LYS A 26 2.13 -24.56 -7.33
CA LYS A 26 1.32 -23.62 -8.11
C LYS A 26 1.00 -22.35 -7.31
N LEU A 27 0.68 -22.49 -6.01
CA LEU A 27 0.37 -21.39 -5.12
C LEU A 27 1.58 -20.46 -4.93
N GLN A 28 2.77 -21.02 -4.73
CA GLN A 28 4.02 -20.29 -4.57
C GLN A 28 4.44 -19.53 -5.84
N ASN A 29 4.05 -20.03 -7.01
CA ASN A 29 4.36 -19.44 -8.32
C ASN A 29 3.36 -18.37 -8.78
N GLN A 30 2.33 -18.07 -7.97
CA GLN A 30 1.33 -17.06 -8.33
C GLN A 30 1.95 -15.66 -8.53
N PRO A 31 1.40 -14.84 -9.46
CA PRO A 31 1.94 -13.54 -9.80
C PRO A 31 2.06 -12.56 -8.62
N TYR A 32 1.27 -12.72 -7.59
CA TYR A 32 1.32 -11.89 -6.38
C TYR A 32 2.37 -12.33 -5.36
N ARG A 33 3.10 -13.46 -5.61
CA ARG A 33 4.17 -14.00 -4.77
C ARG A 33 5.50 -14.13 -5.50
N TYR A 34 5.51 -14.84 -6.64
CA TYR A 34 6.71 -15.15 -7.41
C TYR A 34 7.87 -15.69 -6.55
N MET A 35 7.59 -16.72 -5.72
CA MET A 35 8.62 -17.33 -4.87
C MET A 35 9.73 -18.05 -5.67
N GLN A 36 9.49 -18.37 -6.95
CA GLN A 36 10.47 -18.96 -7.87
C GLN A 36 11.50 -17.97 -8.40
N ARG A 37 11.42 -16.68 -8.08
CA ARG A 37 12.41 -15.69 -8.54
C ARG A 37 13.81 -16.11 -8.12
N PRO A 38 14.83 -16.02 -9.02
CA PRO A 38 16.20 -16.42 -8.71
C PRO A 38 16.87 -15.57 -7.64
N ASP A 39 16.37 -14.37 -7.41
CA ASP A 39 16.83 -13.42 -6.38
C ASP A 39 15.99 -13.43 -5.10
N LYS A 40 15.09 -14.41 -4.94
CA LYS A 40 14.27 -14.58 -3.73
C LYS A 40 15.07 -15.34 -2.67
N ILE A 41 15.40 -14.65 -1.57
CA ILE A 41 16.17 -15.21 -0.45
C ILE A 41 15.25 -15.56 0.72
N TYR A 42 14.35 -14.64 1.07
CA TYR A 42 13.38 -14.86 2.12
C TYR A 42 12.18 -15.65 1.58
N MET A 43 11.97 -16.83 2.12
CA MET A 43 10.89 -17.75 1.71
C MET A 43 10.91 -18.04 0.19
N PRO A 44 11.99 -18.64 -0.34
CA PRO A 44 12.07 -19.06 -1.75
C PRO A 44 11.12 -20.22 -2.01
N LEU A 45 10.93 -20.56 -3.29
CA LEU A 45 10.16 -21.75 -3.70
C LEU A 45 10.69 -23.02 -3.02
N ASP A 46 9.79 -23.73 -2.34
CA ASP A 46 10.04 -25.05 -1.77
C ASP A 46 9.03 -26.05 -2.35
N SER A 47 9.54 -27.01 -3.12
CA SER A 47 8.74 -28.03 -3.79
C SER A 47 8.22 -29.14 -2.88
N SER A 48 8.70 -29.21 -1.63
CA SER A 48 8.31 -30.23 -0.66
C SER A 48 7.20 -29.78 0.30
N LEU A 49 6.76 -28.50 0.19
CA LEU A 49 5.72 -27.98 1.06
C LEU A 49 4.36 -28.61 0.77
N THR A 50 3.70 -29.03 1.86
CA THR A 50 2.30 -29.47 1.86
C THR A 50 1.38 -28.49 2.59
N SER A 51 1.93 -27.42 3.17
CA SER A 51 1.16 -26.34 3.79
C SER A 51 1.92 -25.03 3.76
N ILE A 52 1.19 -23.92 3.80
CA ILE A 52 1.73 -22.57 3.89
C ILE A 52 0.84 -21.74 4.81
N GLY A 53 1.46 -20.98 5.70
CA GLY A 53 0.75 -20.08 6.59
C GLY A 53 1.24 -18.66 6.46
N GLY A 54 0.38 -17.70 6.79
CA GLY A 54 0.73 -16.31 6.74
C GLY A 54 -0.23 -15.42 7.51
N TYR A 55 0.09 -14.13 7.51
CA TYR A 55 -0.69 -13.12 8.21
C TYR A 55 -0.76 -11.81 7.43
N PHE A 56 -1.86 -11.13 7.65
CA PHE A 56 -2.08 -9.73 7.30
C PHE A 56 -2.26 -8.93 8.58
N SER A 57 -1.66 -7.76 8.64
CA SER A 57 -1.89 -6.79 9.73
C SER A 57 -1.93 -5.38 9.16
N ARG A 58 -2.83 -4.56 9.69
CA ARG A 58 -2.90 -3.14 9.35
C ARG A 58 -3.28 -2.32 10.56
N VAL A 59 -2.60 -1.18 10.75
CA VAL A 59 -3.00 -0.13 11.69
C VAL A 59 -3.12 1.18 10.92
N MET A 60 -4.12 1.97 11.27
CA MET A 60 -4.38 3.26 10.63
C MET A 60 -4.82 4.29 11.67
N LEU A 61 -4.27 5.49 11.55
CA LEU A 61 -4.65 6.67 12.31
C LEU A 61 -5.32 7.67 11.36
N ASN A 62 -6.51 8.13 11.73
CA ASN A 62 -7.22 9.20 11.04
C ASN A 62 -7.56 10.33 12.00
N LYS A 63 -7.31 11.56 11.58
CA LYS A 63 -7.88 12.76 12.20
C LYS A 63 -9.14 13.15 11.42
N GLN A 64 -10.29 13.10 12.07
CA GLN A 64 -11.61 13.25 11.41
C GLN A 64 -12.18 14.67 11.50
N LYS A 65 -11.86 15.45 12.55
CA LYS A 65 -12.45 16.77 12.80
C LYS A 65 -11.43 17.89 12.62
N GLY A 66 -11.96 19.08 12.28
CA GLY A 66 -11.20 20.32 12.11
C GLY A 66 -10.54 20.44 10.74
N ASN A 67 -9.86 21.53 10.53
CA ASN A 67 -9.28 21.90 9.23
C ASN A 67 -7.98 21.16 8.92
N PHE A 68 -7.19 20.87 9.96
CA PHE A 68 -5.95 20.11 9.79
C PHE A 68 -6.26 18.62 9.63
N TYR A 69 -5.76 18.03 8.55
CA TYR A 69 -5.96 16.63 8.18
C TYR A 69 -4.71 15.79 8.44
N VAL A 70 -4.88 14.63 9.01
CA VAL A 70 -3.84 13.59 9.13
C VAL A 70 -4.45 12.24 8.83
N ASN A 71 -3.78 11.49 7.98
CA ASN A 71 -4.04 10.07 7.76
C ASN A 71 -2.70 9.35 7.69
N ALA A 72 -2.50 8.34 8.52
CA ALA A 72 -1.31 7.50 8.53
C ALA A 72 -1.71 6.04 8.60
N ALA A 73 -1.01 5.18 7.90
CA ALA A 73 -1.21 3.73 7.99
C ALA A 73 0.09 2.97 7.81
N LEU A 74 0.16 1.81 8.47
CA LEU A 74 1.15 0.78 8.26
C LEU A 74 0.44 -0.55 8.05
N GLY A 75 0.81 -1.29 7.00
CA GLY A 75 0.25 -2.58 6.66
C GLY A 75 1.33 -3.60 6.32
N ILE A 76 1.11 -4.84 6.69
CA ILE A 76 2.01 -5.96 6.44
C ILE A 76 1.18 -7.10 5.87
N ILE A 77 1.67 -7.70 4.78
CA ILE A 77 1.12 -8.92 4.17
C ILE A 77 2.28 -9.88 4.01
N SER A 78 2.32 -10.92 4.84
CA SER A 78 3.42 -11.88 4.79
C SER A 78 3.43 -12.67 3.48
N PRO A 79 4.58 -13.23 3.04
CA PRO A 79 4.66 -13.97 1.78
C PRO A 79 3.73 -15.18 1.71
N GLY A 80 3.50 -15.85 2.84
CA GLY A 80 2.65 -17.03 2.92
C GLY A 80 1.15 -16.75 3.09
N PHE A 81 0.75 -15.47 3.24
CA PHE A 81 -0.66 -15.13 3.45
C PHE A 81 -1.51 -15.44 2.22
N GLU A 82 -2.64 -16.15 2.44
CA GLU A 82 -3.55 -16.61 1.38
C GLU A 82 -5.01 -16.41 1.79
N TYR A 83 -5.81 -15.76 0.94
CA TYR A 83 -7.23 -15.54 1.17
C TYR A 83 -8.09 -15.61 -0.10
N ASN A 84 -7.57 -16.15 -1.21
CA ASN A 84 -8.30 -16.21 -2.48
C ASN A 84 -9.64 -16.98 -2.40
N ASP A 85 -9.80 -17.86 -1.42
CA ASP A 85 -11.08 -18.56 -1.18
C ASP A 85 -12.18 -17.61 -0.66
N LEU A 86 -11.80 -16.46 -0.10
CA LEU A 86 -12.71 -15.45 0.44
C LEU A 86 -12.81 -14.19 -0.44
N GLY A 87 -11.94 -14.06 -1.42
CA GLY A 87 -11.86 -12.88 -2.30
C GLY A 87 -10.63 -12.92 -3.20
N SER A 88 -10.41 -11.86 -3.97
CA SER A 88 -9.27 -11.78 -4.88
C SER A 88 -8.03 -11.22 -4.17
N GLN A 89 -6.96 -11.99 -4.13
CA GLN A 89 -5.66 -11.55 -3.61
C GLN A 89 -4.80 -10.97 -4.74
N TRP A 90 -4.36 -9.72 -4.55
CA TRP A 90 -3.56 -9.00 -5.55
C TRP A 90 -2.09 -8.88 -5.17
N MET A 91 -1.75 -9.11 -3.90
CA MET A 91 -0.39 -8.99 -3.40
C MET A 91 -0.16 -9.85 -2.17
N ALA A 92 1.06 -10.32 -2.03
CA ALA A 92 1.65 -10.88 -0.83
C ALA A 92 3.08 -10.34 -0.70
N ASP A 93 3.78 -10.63 0.39
CA ASP A 93 5.16 -10.21 0.58
C ASP A 93 5.30 -8.68 0.47
N LYS A 94 4.49 -7.95 1.27
CA LYS A 94 4.47 -6.48 1.24
C LYS A 94 4.42 -5.88 2.64
N ILE A 95 5.25 -4.86 2.81
CA ILE A 95 5.21 -3.94 3.93
C ILE A 95 4.92 -2.57 3.31
N ASN A 96 3.78 -1.97 3.64
CA ASN A 96 3.40 -0.68 3.08
C ASN A 96 3.03 0.31 4.18
N GLY A 97 3.34 1.57 3.93
CA GLY A 97 2.95 2.65 4.82
C GLY A 97 2.74 3.95 4.07
N HIS A 98 1.95 4.82 4.67
CA HIS A 98 1.81 6.18 4.19
C HIS A 98 1.55 7.15 5.35
N LEU A 99 1.89 8.40 5.10
CA LEU A 99 1.51 9.54 5.91
C LEU A 99 1.00 10.63 4.97
N VAL A 100 -0.21 11.09 5.21
CA VAL A 100 -0.81 12.23 4.52
C VAL A 100 -1.14 13.29 5.55
N THR A 101 -0.73 14.50 5.28
CA THR A 101 -1.11 15.66 6.08
C THR A 101 -1.63 16.75 5.16
N GLY A 102 -2.49 17.60 5.67
CA GLY A 102 -3.07 18.65 4.84
C GLY A 102 -3.91 19.62 5.62
N TYR A 103 -4.43 20.58 4.90
CA TYR A 103 -5.33 21.57 5.44
C TYR A 103 -6.53 21.79 4.53
N ARG A 104 -7.71 21.92 5.12
CA ARG A 104 -8.98 22.15 4.46
C ARG A 104 -9.59 23.43 4.96
N TRP A 105 -9.96 24.32 4.06
CA TRP A 105 -10.76 25.51 4.33
C TRP A 105 -12.18 25.21 3.91
N TYR A 106 -13.06 24.99 4.88
CA TYR A 106 -14.46 24.67 4.63
C TYR A 106 -15.34 25.90 4.47
N GLU A 107 -14.96 26.99 5.16
CA GLU A 107 -15.69 28.22 5.11
C GLU A 107 -15.37 28.98 3.81
N PRO A 108 -16.40 29.46 3.09
CA PRO A 108 -16.20 30.32 1.93
C PRO A 108 -15.48 31.62 2.31
N ASP A 109 -14.63 32.11 1.41
CA ASP A 109 -14.07 33.46 1.45
C ASP A 109 -14.56 34.26 0.22
N ASP A 110 -13.99 35.45 -0.01
CA ASP A 110 -14.44 36.35 -1.09
C ASP A 110 -14.24 35.77 -2.50
N VAL A 111 -13.44 34.72 -2.66
CA VAL A 111 -13.07 34.14 -3.96
C VAL A 111 -13.43 32.65 -4.03
N PHE A 112 -13.14 31.94 -2.95
CA PHE A 112 -13.25 30.48 -2.92
C PHE A 112 -14.40 30.02 -2.03
N ARG A 113 -15.14 29.05 -2.53
CA ARG A 113 -16.16 28.32 -1.77
C ARG A 113 -15.54 27.32 -0.79
N ASN A 114 -14.52 26.61 -1.24
CA ASN A 114 -13.67 25.75 -0.41
C ASN A 114 -12.32 25.56 -1.09
N LYS A 115 -11.35 25.16 -0.31
CA LYS A 115 -10.01 24.83 -0.80
C LYS A 115 -9.35 23.83 0.12
N SER A 116 -8.43 23.03 -0.44
CA SER A 116 -7.66 22.06 0.32
C SER A 116 -6.29 21.85 -0.31
N VAL A 117 -5.32 21.48 0.54
CA VAL A 117 -3.99 21.05 0.13
C VAL A 117 -3.58 19.86 0.98
N TYR A 118 -2.98 18.85 0.33
CA TYR A 118 -2.48 17.65 0.98
C TYR A 118 -1.09 17.35 0.48
N LEU A 119 -0.21 17.02 1.40
CA LEU A 119 1.10 16.44 1.14
C LEU A 119 1.12 15.03 1.70
N GLY A 120 1.50 14.07 0.88
CA GLY A 120 1.61 12.68 1.27
C GLY A 120 2.96 12.08 0.94
N TYR A 121 3.37 11.12 1.76
CA TYR A 121 4.48 10.21 1.51
C TYR A 121 3.96 8.78 1.59
N SER A 122 4.41 7.93 0.68
CA SER A 122 4.12 6.49 0.73
C SER A 122 5.37 5.67 0.45
N ARG A 123 5.47 4.51 1.10
CA ARG A 123 6.50 3.52 0.84
C ARG A 123 5.89 2.12 0.83
N THR A 124 6.36 1.29 -0.08
CA THR A 124 6.06 -0.14 -0.15
C THR A 124 7.34 -0.90 -0.42
N SER A 125 7.65 -1.89 0.40
CA SER A 125 8.76 -2.83 0.21
C SER A 125 8.26 -4.27 0.35
N ASP A 126 9.06 -5.23 -0.05
CA ASP A 126 8.89 -6.62 0.35
C ASP A 126 9.65 -6.92 1.67
N PHE A 127 9.63 -8.15 2.12
CA PHE A 127 10.31 -8.59 3.34
C PHE A 127 11.85 -8.69 3.20
N GLU A 128 12.37 -8.46 2.00
CA GLU A 128 13.81 -8.34 1.70
C GLU A 128 14.27 -6.89 1.57
N ASP A 129 13.40 -5.93 1.95
CA ASP A 129 13.60 -4.48 1.80
C ASP A 129 13.80 -4.00 0.35
N ASN A 130 13.30 -4.78 -0.63
CA ASN A 130 13.21 -4.29 -1.99
C ASN A 130 12.08 -3.26 -2.07
N ILE A 131 12.43 -1.99 -2.19
CA ILE A 131 11.46 -0.89 -2.26
C ILE A 131 10.81 -0.91 -3.64
N SER A 132 9.53 -1.33 -3.70
CA SER A 132 8.76 -1.38 -4.95
C SER A 132 8.06 -0.05 -5.27
N ARG A 133 7.87 0.80 -4.27
CA ARG A 133 7.33 2.15 -4.40
C ARG A 133 7.78 3.01 -3.23
N SER A 134 8.19 4.24 -3.51
CA SER A 134 8.45 5.25 -2.49
C SER A 134 8.37 6.62 -3.15
N GLY A 135 7.66 7.58 -2.54
CA GLY A 135 7.54 8.90 -3.15
C GLY A 135 6.67 9.85 -2.36
N PHE A 136 6.76 11.12 -2.73
CA PHE A 136 5.88 12.18 -2.27
C PHE A 136 4.82 12.49 -3.32
N TYR A 137 3.67 12.95 -2.86
CA TYR A 137 2.63 13.50 -3.71
C TYR A 137 2.01 14.74 -3.07
N LEU A 138 1.64 15.68 -3.91
CA LEU A 138 0.92 16.89 -3.56
C LEU A 138 -0.41 16.89 -4.31
N ASN A 139 -1.48 17.10 -3.58
CA ASN A 139 -2.81 17.29 -4.11
C ASN A 139 -3.37 18.61 -3.62
N SER A 140 -3.90 19.43 -4.52
CA SER A 140 -4.58 20.66 -4.19
C SER A 140 -5.89 20.76 -4.96
N ASN A 141 -6.94 21.18 -4.27
CA ASN A 141 -8.24 21.38 -4.83
C ASN A 141 -8.78 22.75 -4.40
N VAL A 142 -9.33 23.50 -5.34
CA VAL A 142 -10.04 24.75 -5.07
C VAL A 142 -11.35 24.75 -5.83
N GLN A 143 -12.42 25.26 -5.19
CA GLN A 143 -13.68 25.56 -5.81
C GLN A 143 -14.02 27.05 -5.62
N PHE A 144 -14.25 27.74 -6.71
CA PHE A 144 -14.64 29.15 -6.72
C PHE A 144 -16.12 29.34 -6.35
N LEU A 145 -16.50 30.57 -5.99
CA LEU A 145 -17.90 30.90 -5.66
C LEU A 145 -18.87 30.63 -6.83
N ASN A 146 -18.40 30.71 -8.06
CA ASN A 146 -19.18 30.41 -9.28
C ASN A 146 -19.21 28.90 -9.62
N TYR A 147 -18.80 28.01 -8.70
CA TYR A 147 -18.75 26.55 -8.82
C TYR A 147 -17.69 25.99 -9.79
N TRP A 148 -16.87 26.81 -10.43
CA TRP A 148 -15.72 26.31 -11.16
C TRP A 148 -14.72 25.69 -10.19
N GLY A 149 -14.08 24.62 -10.62
CA GLY A 149 -13.09 23.92 -9.79
C GLY A 149 -11.77 23.71 -10.53
N ILE A 150 -10.68 23.77 -9.78
CA ILE A 150 -9.32 23.42 -10.25
C ILE A 150 -8.76 22.34 -9.33
N ASN A 151 -8.28 21.26 -9.93
CA ASN A 151 -7.53 20.22 -9.23
C ASN A 151 -6.09 20.20 -9.75
N PHE A 152 -5.15 20.24 -8.83
CA PHE A 152 -3.73 20.10 -9.15
C PHE A 152 -3.18 18.87 -8.41
N ASN A 153 -2.54 17.97 -9.16
CA ASN A 153 -1.91 16.78 -8.63
C ASN A 153 -0.50 16.65 -9.21
N THR A 154 0.46 16.42 -8.37
CA THR A 154 1.82 16.06 -8.79
C THR A 154 2.41 15.05 -7.83
N SER A 155 3.33 14.22 -8.32
CA SER A 155 4.04 13.25 -7.49
C SER A 155 5.48 13.11 -7.94
N TYR A 156 6.36 12.81 -7.00
CA TYR A 156 7.73 12.43 -7.26
C TYR A 156 7.97 11.03 -6.68
N ASN A 157 8.28 10.08 -7.55
CA ASN A 157 8.60 8.72 -7.17
C ASN A 157 10.12 8.54 -7.18
N PHE A 158 10.67 8.05 -6.07
CA PHE A 158 12.08 7.71 -5.95
C PHE A 158 12.41 6.45 -6.76
N LYS A 159 13.69 6.20 -6.94
CA LYS A 159 14.18 4.93 -7.51
C LYS A 159 13.58 3.76 -6.73
N SER A 160 13.13 2.75 -7.45
CA SER A 160 12.50 1.57 -6.91
C SER A 160 12.91 0.31 -7.65
N VAL A 161 12.41 -0.84 -7.21
CA VAL A 161 12.61 -2.11 -7.93
C VAL A 161 11.26 -2.75 -8.21
N SER A 162 11.13 -3.38 -9.37
CA SER A 162 9.98 -4.23 -9.66
C SER A 162 10.38 -5.69 -9.51
N THR A 163 9.60 -6.41 -8.71
CA THR A 163 9.71 -7.86 -8.51
C THR A 163 8.67 -8.64 -9.32
N THR A 164 7.87 -7.94 -10.15
CA THR A 164 6.75 -8.53 -10.89
C THR A 164 6.84 -8.37 -12.41
N LEU A 165 7.54 -7.34 -12.90
CA LEU A 165 7.64 -7.06 -14.35
C LEU A 165 8.27 -8.21 -15.15
N THR A 166 9.18 -8.95 -14.55
CA THR A 166 9.86 -10.10 -15.17
C THR A 166 9.05 -11.41 -15.09
N ARG A 167 7.87 -11.36 -14.45
CA ARG A 167 6.96 -12.53 -14.30
C ARG A 167 7.65 -13.77 -13.72
N GLY A 168 8.42 -13.57 -12.64
CA GLY A 168 9.16 -14.63 -11.96
C GLY A 168 10.65 -14.70 -12.30
N GLY A 169 11.14 -13.82 -13.16
CA GLY A 169 12.57 -13.57 -13.34
C GLY A 169 13.16 -12.62 -12.29
N PRO A 170 14.42 -12.19 -12.43
CA PRO A 170 15.07 -11.32 -11.47
C PRO A 170 14.41 -9.95 -11.37
N LYS A 171 14.59 -9.28 -10.23
CA LYS A 171 14.09 -7.90 -10.03
C LYS A 171 14.72 -6.91 -11.00
N LEU A 172 13.96 -5.88 -11.38
CA LEU A 172 14.39 -4.80 -12.26
C LEU A 172 14.43 -3.47 -11.52
N ASN A 173 15.45 -2.67 -11.78
CA ASN A 173 15.53 -1.30 -11.29
C ASN A 173 14.62 -0.36 -12.09
N ILE A 174 13.83 0.43 -11.39
CA ILE A 174 12.95 1.45 -11.94
C ILE A 174 13.54 2.82 -11.60
N PRO A 175 13.79 3.70 -12.57
CA PRO A 175 14.27 5.04 -12.30
C PRO A 175 13.24 5.89 -11.57
N SER A 176 13.71 6.98 -10.94
CA SER A 176 12.81 8.00 -10.41
C SER A 176 12.04 8.71 -11.52
N ASN A 177 10.80 9.14 -11.23
CA ASN A 177 9.96 9.88 -12.15
C ASN A 177 9.07 10.90 -11.42
N ILE A 178 8.55 11.84 -12.19
CA ILE A 178 7.56 12.84 -11.78
C ILE A 178 6.25 12.50 -12.47
#